data_93610afe25b2f124067ee4cf092e807b
#
_entry.id   93610afe25b2f124067ee4cf092e807b
#
_cell.length_a   1.000
_cell.length_b   1.000
_cell.length_c   1.000
_cell.angle_alpha   90.00
_cell.angle_beta   90.00
_cell.angle_gamma   90.00
#
_symmetry.space_group_name_H-M   'P 1'
#
loop_
_entity.id
_entity.type
_entity.pdbx_description
1 polymer ?
#
loop_
_entity_poly.entity_id
_entity_poly.type
_entity_poly.pdbx_seq_one_letter_code
_entity_poly.pdbx_strand_id
1 'polypeptide(L)'
;MIRIVLLIALTFIGTALFGQDVQYSQFYANPLYLNPAFSGATGLTRVGANFRTQWPSLNQSFVAYSAYLDHFSAQYNSGFGVLISGAKESFTESQTFDLGLVYSYRLRLGERSFLNAGAQASYIARDALFGDVILGTQLDINRGTIIGGPGEGFGGEARQSAFDLGSGLLFYNEKVWLGLSAFHLLTPQISYLIIAENQLPIKYSAHGGIRFDLAPGEINDFINNTDQERSLALAFNYKSQGQFSQLDFGAELFFEPIVLGLWYRGFPIKYSLPNNESIIGLLGISLESGLEIGYSFDFTISKFGQRSTGGAHEISLRYIFSSNDPRKKYYSPLPSFRY
;
A
#
# COMPACT_ATOMS: atom_id res chain seq x y z
N MET A 1 12.29 20.91 44.84
CA MET A 1 11.63 19.61 44.78
C MET A 1 10.56 19.53 43.67
N ILE A 2 9.61 20.44 43.56
CA ILE A 2 8.53 20.40 42.52
C ILE A 2 9.09 20.40 41.09
N ARG A 3 10.16 21.15 40.79
CA ARG A 3 10.76 21.15 39.44
C ARG A 3 11.44 19.81 39.05
N ILE A 4 11.93 19.06 40.01
CA ILE A 4 12.56 17.75 39.77
C ILE A 4 11.45 16.69 39.57
N VAL A 5 10.34 16.78 40.29
CA VAL A 5 9.18 15.89 40.08
C VAL A 5 8.52 16.13 38.75
N LEU A 6 8.44 17.38 38.27
CA LEU A 6 7.95 17.72 36.93
C LEU A 6 8.89 17.22 35.83
N LEU A 7 10.21 17.27 36.03
CA LEU A 7 11.20 16.71 35.09
C LEU A 7 11.11 15.17 35.00
N ILE A 8 10.92 14.51 36.16
CA ILE A 8 10.74 13.04 36.21
C ILE A 8 9.38 12.62 35.61
N ALA A 9 8.32 13.42 35.77
CA ALA A 9 7.03 13.15 35.16
C ALA A 9 7.03 13.32 33.63
N LEU A 10 7.90 14.17 33.08
CA LEU A 10 8.07 14.35 31.63
C LEU A 10 8.85 13.21 30.94
N THR A 11 9.62 12.42 31.68
CA THR A 11 10.38 11.28 31.13
C THR A 11 9.56 9.98 31.02
N PHE A 12 8.37 9.97 31.57
CA PHE A 12 7.46 8.80 31.49
C PHE A 12 6.40 8.85 30.37
N ILE A 13 6.49 9.80 29.45
CA ILE A 13 5.71 9.73 28.21
C ILE A 13 6.44 8.78 27.27
N GLY A 14 6.35 7.49 27.57
CA GLY A 14 6.74 6.44 26.65
C GLY A 14 5.88 6.58 25.39
N THR A 15 6.44 7.12 24.32
CA THR A 15 5.82 7.08 23.00
C THR A 15 5.75 5.61 22.59
N ALA A 16 4.57 5.02 22.66
CA ALA A 16 4.36 3.71 22.06
C ALA A 16 4.69 3.80 20.57
N LEU A 17 5.78 3.18 20.15
CA LEU A 17 6.18 3.08 18.75
C LEU A 17 5.32 2.00 18.11
N PHE A 18 4.28 2.41 17.43
CA PHE A 18 3.47 1.51 16.60
C PHE A 18 4.12 1.37 15.24
N GLY A 19 4.35 0.12 14.79
CA GLY A 19 4.77 -0.16 13.44
C GLY A 19 3.62 0.13 12.46
N GLN A 20 3.94 0.75 11.34
CA GLN A 20 3.01 0.95 10.23
C GLN A 20 3.23 -0.09 9.14
N ASP A 21 2.17 -0.44 8.43
CA ASP A 21 2.29 -1.20 7.21
C ASP A 21 2.94 -0.38 6.09
N VAL A 22 3.53 -1.10 5.16
CA VAL A 22 4.10 -0.52 3.94
C VAL A 22 3.04 0.28 3.17
N GLN A 23 3.46 1.39 2.62
CA GLN A 23 2.63 2.25 1.81
C GLN A 23 3.12 2.25 0.36
N TYR A 24 2.24 1.83 -0.55
CA TYR A 24 2.46 1.90 -1.99
C TYR A 24 1.89 3.21 -2.54
N SER A 25 2.60 3.82 -3.48
CA SER A 25 2.13 5.01 -4.19
C SER A 25 1.16 4.63 -5.30
N GLN A 26 1.44 3.51 -5.96
CA GLN A 26 0.55 2.90 -6.94
C GLN A 26 -0.41 1.91 -6.26
N PHE A 27 -1.21 2.38 -5.29
CA PHE A 27 -2.07 1.52 -4.46
C PHE A 27 -3.08 0.71 -5.29
N TYR A 28 -3.51 1.22 -6.44
CA TYR A 28 -4.43 0.56 -7.35
C TYR A 28 -3.73 -0.53 -8.22
N ALA A 29 -2.40 -0.46 -8.39
CA ALA A 29 -1.63 -1.53 -9.01
C ALA A 29 -1.45 -2.75 -8.08
N ASN A 30 -1.73 -2.57 -6.78
CA ASN A 30 -1.70 -3.61 -5.75
C ASN A 30 -3.08 -3.79 -5.08
N PRO A 31 -4.11 -4.19 -5.84
CA PRO A 31 -5.50 -4.12 -5.39
C PRO A 31 -5.82 -5.05 -4.22
N LEU A 32 -5.21 -6.24 -4.13
CA LEU A 32 -5.48 -7.16 -3.02
C LEU A 32 -4.86 -6.66 -1.71
N TYR A 33 -3.76 -5.93 -1.78
CA TYR A 33 -3.15 -5.26 -0.62
C TYR A 33 -4.00 -4.08 -0.13
N LEU A 34 -4.70 -3.42 -1.05
CA LEU A 34 -5.59 -2.30 -0.74
C LEU A 34 -6.91 -2.77 -0.11
N ASN A 35 -7.54 -3.81 -0.71
CA ASN A 35 -8.86 -4.28 -0.29
C ASN A 35 -9.11 -5.69 -0.83
N PRO A 36 -9.41 -6.69 0.02
CA PRO A 36 -9.66 -8.05 -0.42
C PRO A 36 -10.88 -8.19 -1.35
N ALA A 37 -11.81 -7.22 -1.33
CA ALA A 37 -12.97 -7.20 -2.23
C ALA A 37 -12.61 -6.97 -3.71
N PHE A 38 -11.36 -6.59 -4.03
CA PHE A 38 -10.87 -6.52 -5.41
C PHE A 38 -10.56 -7.89 -6.05
N SER A 39 -10.50 -8.96 -5.26
CA SER A 39 -10.26 -10.29 -5.80
C SER A 39 -11.34 -10.64 -6.83
N GLY A 40 -10.92 -11.02 -8.04
CA GLY A 40 -11.81 -11.30 -9.16
C GLY A 40 -12.64 -10.11 -9.68
N ALA A 41 -12.42 -8.89 -9.21
CA ALA A 41 -13.22 -7.72 -9.61
C ALA A 41 -13.14 -7.43 -11.11
N THR A 42 -12.06 -7.78 -11.78
CA THR A 42 -11.90 -7.66 -13.23
C THR A 42 -12.77 -8.66 -14.03
N GLY A 43 -13.31 -9.69 -13.39
CA GLY A 43 -14.01 -10.78 -14.08
C GLY A 43 -13.08 -11.76 -14.80
N LEU A 44 -11.77 -11.57 -14.71
CA LEU A 44 -10.72 -12.34 -15.39
C LEU A 44 -9.70 -12.89 -14.38
N THR A 45 -8.64 -13.50 -14.89
CA THR A 45 -7.45 -13.82 -14.11
C THR A 45 -6.46 -12.69 -14.25
N ARG A 46 -5.88 -12.28 -13.13
CA ARG A 46 -4.90 -11.20 -13.08
C ARG A 46 -3.72 -11.61 -12.20
N VAL A 47 -2.52 -11.23 -12.61
CA VAL A 47 -1.30 -11.33 -11.83
C VAL A 47 -0.62 -9.97 -11.80
N GLY A 48 0.01 -9.64 -10.69
CA GLY A 48 0.76 -8.39 -10.61
C GLY A 48 1.84 -8.45 -9.55
N ALA A 49 2.78 -7.52 -9.66
CA ALA A 49 3.88 -7.34 -8.72
C ALA A 49 4.21 -5.85 -8.59
N ASN A 50 4.57 -5.46 -7.38
CA ASN A 50 5.04 -4.11 -7.07
C ASN A 50 6.37 -4.19 -6.32
N PHE A 51 7.26 -3.26 -6.63
CA PHE A 51 8.53 -3.07 -5.92
C PHE A 51 8.72 -1.59 -5.63
N ARG A 52 8.98 -1.26 -4.36
CA ARG A 52 9.14 0.11 -3.90
C ARG A 52 10.40 0.26 -3.07
N THR A 53 11.17 1.31 -3.35
CA THR A 53 12.28 1.76 -2.50
C THR A 53 11.98 3.17 -2.02
N GLN A 54 11.99 3.37 -0.71
CA GLN A 54 11.73 4.66 -0.08
C GLN A 54 12.98 5.14 0.67
N TRP A 55 13.32 6.42 0.47
CA TRP A 55 14.44 7.14 1.08
C TRP A 55 15.81 6.50 0.83
N PRO A 56 16.15 6.23 -0.45
CA PRO A 56 17.38 5.53 -0.80
C PRO A 56 18.66 6.31 -0.43
N SER A 57 18.57 7.62 -0.20
CA SER A 57 19.70 8.47 0.21
C SER A 57 19.96 8.48 1.73
N LEU A 58 19.05 7.89 2.51
CA LEU A 58 19.27 7.72 3.95
C LEU A 58 19.95 6.39 4.24
N ASN A 59 20.74 6.33 5.32
CA ASN A 59 21.26 5.06 5.83
C ASN A 59 20.14 4.11 6.30
N GLN A 60 18.94 4.65 6.48
CA GLN A 60 17.72 3.96 6.86
C GLN A 60 16.74 3.98 5.69
N SER A 61 16.95 3.11 4.71
CA SER A 61 16.08 2.94 3.57
C SER A 61 15.06 1.83 3.80
N PHE A 62 13.89 1.95 3.15
CA PHE A 62 12.83 0.96 3.19
C PHE A 62 12.62 0.38 1.80
N VAL A 63 12.66 -0.94 1.72
CA VAL A 63 12.32 -1.68 0.50
C VAL A 63 11.05 -2.47 0.76
N ALA A 64 10.11 -2.39 -0.16
CA ALA A 64 8.86 -3.14 -0.09
C ALA A 64 8.59 -3.83 -1.41
N TYR A 65 7.99 -5.01 -1.33
CA TYR A 65 7.60 -5.78 -2.49
C TYR A 65 6.26 -6.48 -2.24
N SER A 66 5.53 -6.69 -3.31
CA SER A 66 4.32 -7.52 -3.28
C SER A 66 4.12 -8.21 -4.61
N ALA A 67 3.48 -9.36 -4.57
CA ALA A 67 3.00 -10.07 -5.74
C ALA A 67 1.64 -10.68 -5.44
N TYR A 68 0.77 -10.68 -6.42
CA TYR A 68 -0.57 -11.23 -6.25
C TYR A 68 -1.03 -11.97 -7.51
N LEU A 69 -1.94 -12.89 -7.31
CA LEU A 69 -2.72 -13.55 -8.35
C LEU A 69 -4.16 -13.57 -7.89
N ASP A 70 -5.10 -13.19 -8.76
CA ASP A 70 -6.53 -13.34 -8.52
C ASP A 70 -7.26 -13.87 -9.75
N HIS A 71 -8.35 -14.58 -9.49
CA HIS A 71 -9.19 -15.21 -10.50
C HIS A 71 -10.66 -15.06 -10.15
N PHE A 72 -11.48 -14.75 -11.13
CA PHE A 72 -12.93 -14.74 -10.98
C PHE A 72 -13.56 -16.03 -11.51
N SER A 73 -14.30 -16.71 -10.66
CA SER A 73 -15.13 -17.86 -11.03
C SER A 73 -16.57 -17.42 -11.24
N ALA A 74 -17.00 -17.42 -12.49
CA ALA A 74 -18.38 -17.07 -12.86
C ALA A 74 -19.42 -18.06 -12.29
N GLN A 75 -19.03 -19.33 -12.13
CA GLN A 75 -19.91 -20.36 -11.57
C GLN A 75 -20.33 -20.06 -10.14
N TYR A 76 -19.43 -19.50 -9.33
CA TYR A 76 -19.68 -19.21 -7.91
C TYR A 76 -19.91 -17.72 -7.65
N ASN A 77 -19.87 -16.87 -8.66
CA ASN A 77 -19.87 -15.40 -8.51
C ASN A 77 -18.80 -14.92 -7.52
N SER A 78 -17.67 -15.57 -7.50
CA SER A 78 -16.65 -15.39 -6.47
C SER A 78 -15.28 -15.16 -7.06
N GLY A 79 -14.48 -14.32 -6.39
CA GLY A 79 -13.08 -14.11 -6.65
C GLY A 79 -12.24 -14.88 -5.63
N PHE A 80 -11.15 -15.47 -6.10
CA PHE A 80 -10.14 -16.15 -5.30
C PHE A 80 -8.80 -15.49 -5.59
N GLY A 81 -8.00 -15.27 -4.56
CA GLY A 81 -6.71 -14.64 -4.73
C GLY A 81 -5.67 -15.09 -3.72
N VAL A 82 -4.42 -14.88 -4.09
CA VAL A 82 -3.25 -15.05 -3.23
C VAL A 82 -2.45 -13.75 -3.28
N LEU A 83 -2.04 -13.27 -2.13
CA LEU A 83 -1.17 -12.11 -1.97
C LEU A 83 0.07 -12.52 -1.21
N ILE A 84 1.23 -12.14 -1.71
CA ILE A 84 2.50 -12.20 -1.00
C ILE A 84 3.01 -10.78 -0.91
N SER A 85 3.35 -10.33 0.28
CA SER A 85 3.98 -9.02 0.46
C SER A 85 5.06 -9.06 1.52
N GLY A 86 5.97 -8.10 1.46
CA GLY A 86 7.02 -7.98 2.45
C GLY A 86 7.72 -6.65 2.38
N ALA A 87 8.48 -6.36 3.43
CA ALA A 87 9.32 -5.18 3.51
C ALA A 87 10.59 -5.47 4.28
N LYS A 88 11.62 -4.70 3.96
CA LYS A 88 12.88 -4.69 4.69
C LYS A 88 13.26 -3.25 5.01
N GLU A 89 13.67 -3.03 6.26
CA GLU A 89 14.28 -1.80 6.73
C GLU A 89 15.78 -2.04 6.91
N SER A 90 16.63 -1.15 6.38
CA SER A 90 18.06 -1.40 6.26
C SER A 90 18.87 -1.19 7.53
N PHE A 91 18.38 -0.38 8.49
CA PHE A 91 19.15 -0.06 9.70
C PHE A 91 19.08 -1.18 10.76
N THR A 92 17.87 -1.66 11.06
CA THR A 92 17.65 -2.77 12.00
C THR A 92 17.63 -4.12 11.31
N GLU A 93 17.75 -4.13 9.98
CA GLU A 93 17.51 -5.31 9.12
C GLU A 93 16.17 -5.98 9.37
N SER A 94 15.23 -5.23 9.94
CA SER A 94 13.87 -5.73 10.19
C SER A 94 13.18 -6.10 8.89
N GLN A 95 12.65 -7.30 8.85
CA GLN A 95 11.93 -7.83 7.71
C GLN A 95 10.51 -8.21 8.10
N THR A 96 9.57 -7.97 7.19
CA THR A 96 8.20 -8.45 7.31
C THR A 96 7.87 -9.30 6.11
N PHE A 97 7.10 -10.34 6.34
CA PHE A 97 6.54 -11.21 5.30
C PHE A 97 5.08 -11.47 5.61
N ASP A 98 4.23 -11.34 4.62
CA ASP A 98 2.80 -11.63 4.70
C ASP A 98 2.37 -12.51 3.53
N LEU A 99 1.67 -13.59 3.83
CA LEU A 99 1.05 -14.49 2.87
C LEU A 99 -0.46 -14.52 3.13
N GLY A 100 -1.24 -13.93 2.24
CA GLY A 100 -2.69 -13.82 2.33
C GLY A 100 -3.42 -14.70 1.31
N LEU A 101 -4.44 -15.42 1.79
CA LEU A 101 -5.44 -16.08 0.96
C LEU A 101 -6.69 -15.20 0.95
N VAL A 102 -7.17 -14.87 -0.23
CA VAL A 102 -8.22 -13.88 -0.43
C VAL A 102 -9.42 -14.52 -1.11
N TYR A 103 -10.59 -14.25 -0.56
CA TYR A 103 -11.87 -14.62 -1.13
C TYR A 103 -12.77 -13.40 -1.25
N SER A 104 -13.53 -13.29 -2.33
CA SER A 104 -14.58 -12.28 -2.46
C SER A 104 -15.84 -12.87 -3.07
N TYR A 105 -16.98 -12.34 -2.68
CA TYR A 105 -18.27 -12.66 -3.28
C TYR A 105 -18.81 -11.43 -3.99
N ARG A 106 -19.23 -11.61 -5.25
CA ARG A 106 -19.80 -10.55 -6.09
C ARG A 106 -21.31 -10.60 -6.09
N LEU A 107 -21.92 -9.54 -5.59
CA LEU A 107 -23.36 -9.30 -5.68
C LEU A 107 -23.63 -8.33 -6.84
N ARG A 108 -24.49 -8.73 -7.76
CA ARG A 108 -24.96 -7.86 -8.84
C ARG A 108 -26.14 -7.04 -8.35
N LEU A 109 -25.99 -5.70 -8.31
CA LEU A 109 -27.02 -4.76 -7.88
C LEU A 109 -27.85 -4.23 -9.06
N GLY A 110 -27.31 -4.30 -10.27
CA GLY A 110 -27.95 -3.80 -11.49
C GLY A 110 -27.27 -4.38 -12.73
N GLU A 111 -27.60 -3.86 -13.90
CA GLU A 111 -27.03 -4.37 -15.17
C GLU A 111 -25.49 -4.21 -15.19
N ARG A 112 -25.00 -3.07 -14.65
CA ARG A 112 -23.58 -2.68 -14.69
C ARG A 112 -23.03 -2.23 -13.32
N SER A 113 -23.75 -2.57 -12.24
CA SER A 113 -23.35 -2.20 -10.89
C SER A 113 -23.17 -3.42 -10.02
N PHE A 114 -22.07 -3.46 -9.28
CA PHE A 114 -21.65 -4.59 -8.46
C PHE A 114 -21.25 -4.15 -7.07
N LEU A 115 -21.48 -5.02 -6.11
CA LEU A 115 -20.96 -4.92 -4.75
C LEU A 115 -20.19 -6.21 -4.44
N ASN A 116 -18.90 -6.07 -4.21
CA ASN A 116 -18.07 -7.18 -3.76
C ASN A 116 -17.87 -7.09 -2.24
N ALA A 117 -18.02 -8.22 -1.54
CA ALA A 117 -17.60 -8.38 -0.16
C ALA A 117 -16.41 -9.34 -0.14
N GLY A 118 -15.29 -8.91 0.46
CA GLY A 118 -14.05 -9.66 0.48
C GLY A 118 -13.58 -9.98 1.90
N ALA A 119 -12.89 -11.09 2.04
CA ALA A 119 -12.19 -11.51 3.24
C ALA A 119 -10.79 -12.02 2.89
N GLN A 120 -9.85 -11.82 3.79
CA GLN A 120 -8.49 -12.31 3.70
C GLN A 120 -8.12 -13.01 4.99
N ALA A 121 -7.48 -14.17 4.87
CA ALA A 121 -6.78 -14.83 5.98
C ALA A 121 -5.29 -14.82 5.65
N SER A 122 -4.46 -14.31 6.54
CA SER A 122 -3.04 -14.16 6.31
C SER A 122 -2.17 -14.73 7.43
N TYR A 123 -0.98 -15.14 7.05
CA TYR A 123 0.13 -15.49 7.93
C TYR A 123 1.15 -14.37 7.83
N ILE A 124 1.40 -13.72 8.95
CA ILE A 124 2.37 -12.62 9.06
C ILE A 124 3.57 -13.12 9.83
N ALA A 125 4.77 -12.88 9.30
CA ALA A 125 6.02 -13.12 10.00
C ALA A 125 6.84 -11.84 10.01
N ARG A 126 7.46 -11.55 11.16
CA ARG A 126 8.42 -10.47 11.33
C ARG A 126 9.72 -11.05 11.86
N ASP A 127 10.81 -10.56 11.32
CA ASP A 127 12.16 -10.93 11.70
C ASP A 127 13.01 -9.67 11.83
N ALA A 128 13.93 -9.63 12.78
CA ALA A 128 14.86 -8.52 12.95
C ALA A 128 16.17 -9.01 13.55
N LEU A 129 17.26 -8.60 12.93
CA LEU A 129 18.62 -8.95 13.36
C LEU A 129 19.13 -7.89 14.35
N PHE A 130 18.54 -7.85 15.55
CA PHE A 130 19.01 -6.96 16.60
C PHE A 130 20.37 -7.39 17.19
N GLY A 131 20.89 -8.56 16.84
CA GLY A 131 22.14 -9.07 17.34
C GLY A 131 23.35 -8.17 17.10
N ASP A 132 23.32 -7.35 16.05
CA ASP A 132 24.39 -6.44 15.69
C ASP A 132 24.15 -4.98 16.10
N VAL A 133 22.97 -4.69 16.68
CA VAL A 133 22.61 -3.32 17.10
C VAL A 133 23.25 -3.01 18.44
N ILE A 134 24.11 -1.98 18.45
CA ILE A 134 24.72 -1.44 19.65
C ILE A 134 23.90 -0.22 20.09
N LEU A 135 23.30 -0.31 21.28
CA LEU A 135 22.56 0.80 21.85
C LEU A 135 23.50 1.85 22.43
N GLY A 136 23.07 3.12 22.39
CA GLY A 136 23.85 4.22 22.98
C GLY A 136 24.18 4.04 24.48
N THR A 137 23.36 3.27 25.21
CA THR A 137 23.59 2.87 26.60
C THR A 137 24.75 1.88 26.79
N GLN A 138 25.12 1.19 25.71
CA GLN A 138 26.24 0.23 25.68
C GLN A 138 27.56 0.87 25.29
N LEU A 139 27.57 2.16 24.95
CA LEU A 139 28.77 2.91 24.61
C LEU A 139 29.34 3.57 25.86
N ASP A 140 30.50 3.10 26.35
CA ASP A 140 31.31 3.85 27.34
C ASP A 140 32.12 4.93 26.61
N ILE A 141 31.56 6.13 26.55
CA ILE A 141 32.18 7.28 25.87
C ILE A 141 33.53 7.63 26.47
N ASN A 142 33.71 7.37 27.77
CA ASN A 142 34.97 7.71 28.48
C ASN A 142 36.10 6.72 28.16
N ARG A 143 35.76 5.47 27.95
CA ARG A 143 36.71 4.41 27.63
C ARG A 143 36.83 4.09 26.15
N GLY A 144 35.88 4.59 25.32
CA GLY A 144 35.80 4.27 23.91
C GLY A 144 35.51 2.78 23.65
N THR A 145 34.82 2.11 24.57
CA THR A 145 34.55 0.67 24.51
C THR A 145 33.05 0.39 24.55
N ILE A 146 32.67 -0.75 24.01
CA ILE A 146 31.31 -1.26 24.09
C ILE A 146 31.19 -2.09 25.38
N ILE A 147 30.21 -1.77 26.22
CA ILE A 147 29.92 -2.50 27.46
C ILE A 147 28.69 -3.39 27.18
N GLY A 148 28.86 -4.71 27.37
CA GLY A 148 27.81 -5.69 27.11
C GLY A 148 27.88 -6.26 25.69
N GLY A 149 27.05 -7.27 25.43
CA GLY A 149 26.96 -7.90 24.12
C GLY A 149 26.03 -7.13 23.16
N PRO A 150 26.23 -7.26 21.84
CA PRO A 150 25.27 -6.80 20.87
C PRO A 150 23.88 -7.39 21.14
N GLY A 151 22.83 -6.59 20.99
CA GLY A 151 21.45 -7.03 21.24
C GLY A 151 21.02 -7.15 22.70
N GLU A 152 21.89 -6.81 23.68
CA GLU A 152 21.53 -6.79 25.10
C GLU A 152 20.44 -5.75 25.36
N GLY A 153 19.27 -6.21 25.85
CA GLY A 153 18.06 -5.37 26.02
C GLY A 153 16.97 -5.64 24.95
N PHE A 154 17.31 -6.31 23.87
CA PHE A 154 16.33 -6.94 22.98
C PHE A 154 16.27 -8.42 23.37
N GLY A 155 15.49 -8.75 24.36
CA GLY A 155 15.31 -10.13 24.77
C GLY A 155 14.14 -10.73 24.01
N GLY A 156 14.34 -11.87 23.41
CA GLY A 156 13.29 -12.64 22.76
C GLY A 156 13.75 -13.23 21.42
N GLU A 157 12.93 -14.10 20.91
CA GLU A 157 13.15 -14.67 19.58
C GLU A 157 13.10 -13.53 18.55
N ALA A 158 14.12 -13.42 17.72
CA ALA A 158 14.21 -12.42 16.66
C ALA A 158 13.10 -12.59 15.61
N ARG A 159 12.33 -13.68 15.69
CA ARG A 159 11.25 -14.00 14.77
C ARG A 159 9.93 -14.16 15.49
N GLN A 160 8.94 -13.36 15.07
CA GLN A 160 7.55 -13.43 15.53
C GLN A 160 6.65 -13.76 14.34
N SER A 161 5.63 -14.57 14.58
CA SER A 161 4.63 -14.87 13.55
C SER A 161 3.24 -14.98 14.14
N ALA A 162 2.24 -14.64 13.34
CA ALA A 162 0.84 -14.69 13.75
C ALA A 162 -0.08 -14.91 12.54
N PHE A 163 -1.28 -15.39 12.83
CA PHE A 163 -2.39 -15.35 11.88
C PHE A 163 -3.15 -14.05 12.03
N ASP A 164 -3.72 -13.58 10.93
CA ASP A 164 -4.49 -12.35 10.89
C ASP A 164 -5.65 -12.45 9.89
N LEU A 165 -6.62 -11.56 10.06
CA LEU A 165 -7.78 -11.46 9.21
C LEU A 165 -7.93 -10.05 8.66
N GLY A 166 -8.40 -9.97 7.42
CA GLY A 166 -8.80 -8.73 6.76
C GLY A 166 -10.19 -8.86 6.14
N SER A 167 -10.86 -7.74 5.97
CA SER A 167 -12.16 -7.69 5.31
C SER A 167 -12.30 -6.43 4.45
N GLY A 168 -13.23 -6.45 3.52
CA GLY A 168 -13.50 -5.29 2.70
C GLY A 168 -14.80 -5.36 1.93
N LEU A 169 -15.24 -4.18 1.53
CA LEU A 169 -16.38 -3.97 0.65
C LEU A 169 -15.94 -3.10 -0.52
N LEU A 170 -16.46 -3.38 -1.70
CA LEU A 170 -16.18 -2.62 -2.91
C LEU A 170 -17.44 -2.51 -3.75
N PHE A 171 -17.96 -1.31 -3.85
CA PHE A 171 -18.97 -0.96 -4.83
C PHE A 171 -18.30 -0.42 -6.09
N TYR A 172 -18.75 -0.85 -7.26
CA TYR A 172 -18.26 -0.30 -8.53
C TYR A 172 -19.28 -0.45 -9.67
N ASN A 173 -19.15 0.47 -10.60
CA ASN A 173 -19.81 0.43 -11.91
C ASN A 173 -18.79 0.88 -12.98
N GLU A 174 -19.22 1.16 -14.19
CA GLU A 174 -18.33 1.57 -15.30
C GLU A 174 -17.59 2.89 -15.07
N LYS A 175 -18.09 3.76 -14.18
CA LYS A 175 -17.55 5.12 -13.99
C LYS A 175 -17.04 5.39 -12.58
N VAL A 176 -17.63 4.75 -11.58
CA VAL A 176 -17.39 5.07 -10.18
C VAL A 176 -17.03 3.79 -9.42
N TRP A 177 -16.10 3.89 -8.49
CA TRP A 177 -15.83 2.85 -7.50
C TRP A 177 -15.66 3.48 -6.11
N LEU A 178 -16.07 2.75 -5.10
CA LEU A 178 -15.91 3.12 -3.70
C LEU A 178 -15.67 1.86 -2.87
N GLY A 179 -14.58 1.84 -2.10
CA GLY A 179 -14.21 0.70 -1.29
C GLY A 179 -13.89 1.09 0.15
N LEU A 180 -14.17 0.16 1.05
CA LEU A 180 -13.78 0.21 2.46
C LEU A 180 -13.06 -1.09 2.77
N SER A 181 -11.97 -1.02 3.53
CA SER A 181 -11.27 -2.21 4.01
C SER A 181 -10.75 -2.03 5.44
N ALA A 182 -10.63 -3.17 6.13
CA ALA A 182 -10.02 -3.25 7.44
C ALA A 182 -9.12 -4.48 7.48
N PHE A 183 -7.86 -4.30 7.87
CA PHE A 183 -6.87 -5.35 8.05
C PHE A 183 -6.42 -5.38 9.51
N HIS A 184 -5.75 -6.44 9.90
CA HIS A 184 -5.28 -6.67 11.28
C HIS A 184 -6.44 -6.74 12.27
N LEU A 185 -7.52 -7.42 11.88
CA LEU A 185 -8.72 -7.57 12.71
C LEU A 185 -8.46 -8.37 13.99
N LEU A 186 -7.46 -9.26 13.99
CA LEU A 186 -7.04 -10.02 15.16
C LEU A 186 -6.04 -9.26 16.03
N THR A 187 -5.61 -8.07 15.61
CA THR A 187 -4.58 -7.26 16.30
C THR A 187 -3.39 -8.08 16.79
N PRO A 188 -2.69 -8.79 15.88
CA PRO A 188 -1.69 -9.77 16.29
C PRO A 188 -0.55 -9.12 17.07
N GLN A 189 -0.04 -9.84 18.08
CA GLN A 189 1.14 -9.43 18.82
C GLN A 189 2.39 -9.86 18.04
N ILE A 190 3.08 -8.89 17.44
CA ILE A 190 4.29 -9.09 16.66
C ILE A 190 5.36 -8.06 17.05
N SER A 191 5.54 -7.87 18.37
CA SER A 191 6.53 -6.98 18.94
C SER A 191 7.81 -7.73 19.29
N TYR A 192 8.95 -7.12 19.00
CA TYR A 192 10.27 -7.61 19.42
C TYR A 192 10.64 -7.20 20.85
N LEU A 193 9.89 -6.30 21.47
CA LEU A 193 10.15 -5.81 22.81
C LEU A 193 9.41 -6.67 23.85
N ILE A 194 10.14 -7.29 24.77
CA ILE A 194 9.57 -8.12 25.84
C ILE A 194 8.65 -7.33 26.77
N ILE A 195 8.90 -6.02 26.92
CA ILE A 195 8.27 -5.18 27.92
C ILE A 195 6.98 -4.50 27.40
N ALA A 196 6.77 -4.49 26.09
CA ALA A 196 5.64 -3.81 25.47
C ALA A 196 4.73 -4.82 24.74
N GLU A 197 3.52 -5.01 25.26
CA GLU A 197 2.43 -5.67 24.55
C GLU A 197 1.98 -4.78 23.38
N ASN A 198 2.81 -4.67 22.35
CA ASN A 198 2.48 -3.88 21.17
C ASN A 198 1.76 -4.75 20.17
N GLN A 199 0.45 -4.62 20.19
CA GLN A 199 -0.43 -5.20 19.17
C GLN A 199 -0.32 -4.39 17.87
N LEU A 200 -0.37 -5.06 16.73
CA LEU A 200 -0.50 -4.39 15.45
C LEU A 200 -1.90 -3.77 15.34
N PRO A 201 -2.00 -2.42 15.23
CA PRO A 201 -3.31 -1.78 15.20
C PRO A 201 -4.07 -2.11 13.93
N ILE A 202 -5.40 -2.15 14.03
CA ILE A 202 -6.27 -2.30 12.86
C ILE A 202 -5.98 -1.16 11.87
N LYS A 203 -5.77 -1.55 10.60
CA LYS A 203 -5.62 -0.63 9.49
C LYS A 203 -6.95 -0.49 8.76
N TYR A 204 -7.52 0.71 8.76
CA TYR A 204 -8.70 1.07 7.98
C TYR A 204 -8.30 1.80 6.70
N SER A 205 -9.00 1.50 5.60
CA SER A 205 -8.85 2.26 4.36
C SER A 205 -10.22 2.58 3.77
N ALA A 206 -10.33 3.80 3.24
CA ALA A 206 -11.46 4.24 2.43
C ALA A 206 -10.89 4.78 1.12
N HIS A 207 -11.28 4.18 0.01
CA HIS A 207 -10.72 4.53 -1.31
C HIS A 207 -11.81 4.57 -2.35
N GLY A 208 -11.60 5.36 -3.39
CA GLY A 208 -12.57 5.47 -4.47
C GLY A 208 -12.13 6.43 -5.54
N GLY A 209 -12.95 6.51 -6.57
CA GLY A 209 -12.72 7.44 -7.65
C GLY A 209 -13.82 7.43 -8.68
N ILE A 210 -13.63 8.31 -9.65
CA ILE A 210 -14.53 8.49 -10.79
C ILE A 210 -13.71 8.61 -12.06
N ARG A 211 -14.16 7.95 -13.12
CA ARG A 211 -13.59 8.01 -14.46
C ARG A 211 -14.52 8.78 -15.40
N PHE A 212 -13.93 9.67 -16.16
CA PHE A 212 -14.53 10.44 -17.24
C PHE A 212 -13.92 9.96 -18.55
N ASP A 213 -14.75 9.45 -19.44
CA ASP A 213 -14.34 9.12 -20.80
C ASP A 213 -14.28 10.43 -21.61
N LEU A 214 -13.14 10.72 -22.23
CA LEU A 214 -12.91 11.94 -23.00
C LEU A 214 -13.27 11.70 -24.46
N ALA A 215 -14.09 12.60 -25.03
CA ALA A 215 -14.45 12.51 -26.45
C ALA A 215 -13.23 12.80 -27.35
N PRO A 216 -13.16 12.21 -28.57
CA PRO A 216 -12.16 12.60 -29.56
C PRO A 216 -12.27 14.09 -29.86
N GLY A 217 -11.13 14.83 -29.79
CA GLY A 217 -11.09 16.28 -30.06
C GLY A 217 -11.15 17.19 -28.84
N GLU A 218 -11.46 16.69 -27.63
CA GLU A 218 -11.40 17.49 -26.38
C GLU A 218 -9.97 17.85 -25.93
N ILE A 219 -9.00 17.08 -26.37
CA ILE A 219 -7.56 17.41 -26.27
C ILE A 219 -7.06 17.54 -27.70
N ASN A 220 -6.49 18.70 -28.05
CA ASN A 220 -5.99 18.99 -29.40
C ASN A 220 -5.31 17.79 -30.02
N ASP A 221 -5.81 17.35 -31.18
CA ASP A 221 -5.34 16.20 -31.93
C ASP A 221 -3.90 16.38 -32.43
N PHE A 222 -2.93 16.08 -31.57
CA PHE A 222 -1.55 15.90 -32.04
C PHE A 222 -1.36 14.58 -32.77
N ILE A 223 -2.31 13.65 -32.68
CA ILE A 223 -2.26 12.35 -33.34
C ILE A 223 -3.66 12.04 -33.89
N ASN A 224 -3.82 12.11 -35.19
CA ASN A 224 -5.06 11.83 -35.93
C ASN A 224 -5.48 10.35 -35.86
N ASN A 225 -5.68 9.78 -34.68
CA ASN A 225 -6.21 8.43 -34.54
C ASN A 225 -7.48 8.48 -33.69
N THR A 226 -8.66 8.37 -34.33
CA THR A 226 -9.99 8.49 -33.75
C THR A 226 -10.40 7.30 -32.88
N ASP A 227 -9.65 6.19 -32.92
CA ASP A 227 -10.02 4.94 -32.24
C ASP A 227 -9.31 4.74 -30.87
N GLN A 228 -8.45 5.68 -30.45
CA GLN A 228 -7.74 5.56 -29.19
C GLN A 228 -8.63 5.88 -27.99
N GLU A 229 -8.59 4.99 -26.99
CA GLU A 229 -9.29 5.20 -25.72
C GLU A 229 -8.60 6.31 -24.91
N ARG A 230 -9.40 7.29 -24.44
CA ARG A 230 -8.94 8.41 -23.63
C ARG A 230 -9.84 8.55 -22.42
N SER A 231 -9.25 8.67 -21.25
CA SER A 231 -10.02 8.90 -20.03
C SER A 231 -9.23 9.67 -18.98
N LEU A 232 -9.95 10.40 -18.14
CA LEU A 232 -9.43 11.06 -16.94
C LEU A 232 -10.05 10.38 -15.72
N ALA A 233 -9.23 9.88 -14.80
CA ALA A 233 -9.66 9.35 -13.54
C ALA A 233 -9.23 10.27 -12.39
N LEU A 234 -10.16 10.57 -11.49
CA LEU A 234 -9.89 11.25 -10.23
C LEU A 234 -10.10 10.24 -9.11
N ALA A 235 -9.15 10.13 -8.18
CA ALA A 235 -9.27 9.17 -7.11
C ALA A 235 -8.61 9.64 -5.82
N PHE A 236 -9.00 8.96 -4.74
CA PHE A 236 -8.45 9.15 -3.41
C PHE A 236 -8.25 7.82 -2.69
N ASN A 237 -7.36 7.83 -1.70
CA ASN A 237 -7.16 6.73 -0.78
C ASN A 237 -6.83 7.28 0.60
N TYR A 238 -7.77 7.15 1.54
CA TYR A 238 -7.56 7.45 2.94
C TYR A 238 -7.20 6.18 3.70
N LYS A 239 -6.16 6.25 4.53
CA LYS A 239 -5.69 5.17 5.38
C LYS A 239 -5.52 5.67 6.81
N SER A 240 -5.83 4.81 7.78
CA SER A 240 -5.60 5.08 9.19
C SER A 240 -5.17 3.80 9.90
N GLN A 241 -4.04 3.86 10.63
CA GLN A 241 -3.52 2.76 11.44
C GLN A 241 -2.91 3.30 12.72
N GLY A 242 -3.49 2.97 13.87
CA GLY A 242 -3.08 3.53 15.15
C GLY A 242 -3.17 5.06 15.18
N GLN A 243 -2.05 5.71 15.45
CA GLN A 243 -1.96 7.18 15.50
C GLN A 243 -1.76 7.83 14.13
N PHE A 244 -1.53 7.02 13.08
CA PHE A 244 -1.17 7.50 11.76
C PHE A 244 -2.38 7.53 10.85
N SER A 245 -2.53 8.62 10.13
CA SER A 245 -3.53 8.75 9.08
C SER A 245 -2.93 9.47 7.88
N GLN A 246 -3.33 9.05 6.68
CA GLN A 246 -2.83 9.57 5.42
C GLN A 246 -3.94 9.64 4.41
N LEU A 247 -3.95 10.71 3.64
CA LEU A 247 -4.80 10.86 2.48
C LEU A 247 -3.93 11.04 1.24
N ASP A 248 -4.11 10.15 0.28
CA ASP A 248 -3.58 10.28 -1.08
C ASP A 248 -4.75 10.68 -1.99
N PHE A 249 -4.57 11.69 -2.83
CA PHE A 249 -5.55 12.03 -3.87
C PHE A 249 -4.84 12.53 -5.12
N GLY A 250 -5.44 12.28 -6.26
CA GLY A 250 -4.81 12.64 -7.52
C GLY A 250 -5.67 12.36 -8.73
N ALA A 251 -5.05 12.55 -9.86
CA ALA A 251 -5.64 12.37 -11.18
C ALA A 251 -4.71 11.56 -12.07
N GLU A 252 -5.30 10.74 -12.93
CA GLU A 252 -4.60 10.01 -13.97
C GLU A 252 -5.27 10.23 -15.32
N LEU A 253 -4.48 10.58 -16.28
CA LEU A 253 -4.85 10.72 -17.68
C LEU A 253 -4.40 9.46 -18.42
N PHE A 254 -5.35 8.71 -18.93
CA PHE A 254 -5.10 7.60 -19.83
C PHE A 254 -5.23 8.09 -21.27
N PHE A 255 -4.18 7.88 -22.02
CA PHE A 255 -4.09 8.15 -23.45
C PHE A 255 -3.39 6.96 -24.10
N GLU A 256 -4.17 6.02 -24.57
CA GLU A 256 -3.69 4.72 -25.07
C GLU A 256 -2.45 4.83 -25.96
N PRO A 257 -1.34 4.13 -25.66
CA PRO A 257 -1.15 3.21 -24.54
C PRO A 257 -0.55 3.83 -23.27
N ILE A 258 -0.46 5.17 -23.18
CA ILE A 258 0.27 5.89 -22.13
C ILE A 258 -0.68 6.29 -21.00
N VAL A 259 -0.20 6.17 -19.76
CA VAL A 259 -0.84 6.70 -18.56
C VAL A 259 0.07 7.73 -17.90
N LEU A 260 -0.49 8.87 -17.59
CA LEU A 260 0.18 9.94 -16.84
C LEU A 260 -0.60 10.21 -15.57
N GLY A 261 0.06 10.20 -14.41
CA GLY A 261 -0.55 10.44 -13.12
C GLY A 261 0.13 11.53 -12.34
N LEU A 262 -0.65 12.29 -11.59
CA LEU A 262 -0.18 13.24 -10.60
C LEU A 262 -0.97 13.09 -9.32
N TRP A 263 -0.26 12.82 -8.21
CA TRP A 263 -0.85 12.57 -6.92
C TRP A 263 -0.23 13.44 -5.85
N TYR A 264 -1.02 13.76 -4.85
CA TYR A 264 -0.58 14.40 -3.62
C TYR A 264 -0.79 13.44 -2.45
N ARG A 265 0.25 13.30 -1.62
CA ARG A 265 0.22 12.54 -0.39
C ARG A 265 0.38 13.46 0.80
N GLY A 266 -0.57 13.43 1.72
CA GLY A 266 -0.56 14.23 2.93
C GLY A 266 -1.96 14.38 3.51
N PHE A 267 -2.06 15.07 4.63
CA PHE A 267 -3.34 15.42 5.23
C PHE A 267 -3.41 16.95 5.39
N PRO A 268 -3.93 17.69 4.40
CA PRO A 268 -3.82 19.15 4.35
C PRO A 268 -4.55 19.89 5.49
N ILE A 269 -5.36 19.19 6.30
CA ILE A 269 -6.23 19.79 7.31
C ILE A 269 -5.67 19.67 8.73
N LYS A 270 -4.67 18.80 8.99
CA LYS A 270 -4.07 18.62 10.33
C LYS A 270 -2.74 19.33 10.47
N TYR A 271 -2.59 20.14 11.54
CA TYR A 271 -1.35 20.83 11.89
C TYR A 271 -0.32 19.94 12.60
N SER A 272 -0.64 18.69 12.93
CA SER A 272 0.29 17.73 13.53
C SER A 272 1.06 16.97 12.44
N LEU A 273 2.35 16.79 12.65
CA LEU A 273 3.31 16.14 11.72
C LEU A 273 2.90 14.75 11.28
N PRO A 274 3.30 14.35 10.05
CA PRO A 274 3.65 15.16 8.88
C PRO A 274 2.41 15.42 8.01
N ASN A 275 2.01 16.66 7.86
CA ASN A 275 0.82 17.01 7.11
C ASN A 275 0.98 16.86 5.61
N ASN A 276 2.21 17.06 5.11
CA ASN A 276 2.58 16.97 3.70
C ASN A 276 3.74 16.00 3.58
N GLU A 277 3.62 14.98 2.78
CA GLU A 277 4.69 14.01 2.58
C GLU A 277 5.33 14.16 1.20
N SER A 278 4.56 14.00 0.14
CA SER A 278 5.10 14.01 -1.22
C SER A 278 4.10 14.41 -2.30
N ILE A 279 4.65 14.87 -3.42
CA ILE A 279 3.97 14.93 -4.71
C ILE A 279 4.49 13.75 -5.51
N ILE A 280 3.59 12.99 -6.14
CA ILE A 280 3.93 11.76 -6.84
C ILE A 280 3.62 11.94 -8.32
N GLY A 281 4.64 11.79 -9.14
CA GLY A 281 4.51 11.68 -10.59
C GLY A 281 4.46 10.22 -11.01
N LEU A 282 3.58 9.88 -11.94
CA LEU A 282 3.42 8.54 -12.46
C LEU A 282 3.47 8.54 -13.99
N LEU A 283 4.17 7.55 -14.52
CA LEU A 283 4.21 7.19 -15.94
C LEU A 283 3.91 5.70 -16.06
N GLY A 284 2.96 5.35 -16.92
CA GLY A 284 2.58 3.97 -17.18
C GLY A 284 2.39 3.69 -18.66
N ILE A 285 2.40 2.41 -19.00
CA ILE A 285 2.08 1.88 -20.33
C ILE A 285 1.10 0.72 -20.15
N SER A 286 -0.03 0.78 -20.86
CA SER A 286 -1.04 -0.27 -20.91
C SER A 286 -1.17 -0.78 -22.34
N LEU A 287 -0.80 -2.04 -22.55
CA LEU A 287 -0.82 -2.66 -23.86
C LEU A 287 -2.12 -3.46 -24.05
N GLU A 288 -2.62 -3.50 -25.26
CA GLU A 288 -3.80 -4.33 -25.65
C GLU A 288 -3.65 -5.82 -25.33
N SER A 289 -2.41 -6.31 -25.22
CA SER A 289 -2.10 -7.68 -24.80
C SER A 289 -2.49 -7.98 -23.35
N GLY A 290 -2.89 -6.96 -22.55
CA GLY A 290 -3.19 -7.06 -21.14
C GLY A 290 -1.98 -6.86 -20.23
N LEU A 291 -0.81 -6.50 -20.78
CA LEU A 291 0.38 -6.15 -20.02
C LEU A 291 0.36 -4.66 -19.67
N GLU A 292 0.59 -4.37 -18.41
CA GLU A 292 0.63 -3.01 -17.87
C GLU A 292 1.89 -2.84 -17.02
N ILE A 293 2.60 -1.74 -17.24
CA ILE A 293 3.83 -1.39 -16.53
C ILE A 293 3.69 0.04 -16.03
N GLY A 294 3.94 0.26 -14.75
CA GLY A 294 3.91 1.58 -14.13
C GLY A 294 5.21 1.90 -13.40
N TYR A 295 5.61 3.16 -13.47
CA TYR A 295 6.68 3.73 -12.66
C TYR A 295 6.18 4.99 -11.99
N SER A 296 6.41 5.12 -10.69
CA SER A 296 6.13 6.36 -9.97
C SER A 296 7.35 6.84 -9.18
N PHE A 297 7.42 8.15 -9.05
CA PHE A 297 8.43 8.84 -8.26
C PHE A 297 7.75 9.77 -7.26
N ASP A 298 8.06 9.57 -5.96
CA ASP A 298 7.57 10.41 -4.88
C ASP A 298 8.58 11.51 -4.59
N PHE A 299 8.25 12.74 -4.93
CA PHE A 299 9.05 13.91 -4.59
C PHE A 299 8.70 14.35 -3.16
N THR A 300 9.65 14.18 -2.23
CA THR A 300 9.46 14.52 -0.81
C THR A 300 9.37 16.03 -0.60
N ILE A 301 8.21 16.51 -0.13
CA ILE A 301 7.95 17.92 0.21
C ILE A 301 7.89 18.18 1.72
N SER A 302 8.02 17.13 2.54
CA SER A 302 8.07 17.24 4.00
C SER A 302 9.35 17.95 4.46
N LYS A 303 9.45 18.22 5.78
CA LYS A 303 10.64 18.83 6.40
C LYS A 303 11.93 18.03 6.20
N PHE A 304 11.85 16.72 5.92
CA PHE A 304 13.02 15.91 5.58
C PHE A 304 13.66 16.35 4.25
N GLY A 305 12.84 16.84 3.32
CA GLY A 305 13.26 17.34 2.01
C GLY A 305 13.77 16.27 1.06
N GLN A 306 13.60 16.52 -0.22
CA GLN A 306 14.01 15.61 -1.31
C GLN A 306 15.51 15.32 -1.30
N ARG A 307 16.33 16.35 -1.00
CA ARG A 307 17.79 16.22 -1.04
C ARG A 307 18.34 15.26 0.00
N SER A 308 17.68 15.16 1.14
CA SER A 308 18.09 14.26 2.23
C SER A 308 17.57 12.85 2.03
N THR A 309 16.34 12.69 1.51
CA THR A 309 15.69 11.40 1.43
C THR A 309 15.93 10.68 0.11
N GLY A 310 16.14 11.41 -0.99
CA GLY A 310 16.14 10.84 -2.34
C GLY A 310 14.72 10.51 -2.85
N GLY A 311 13.67 10.77 -2.04
CA GLY A 311 12.29 10.45 -2.39
C GLY A 311 11.94 8.98 -2.30
N ALA A 312 11.04 8.51 -3.16
CA ALA A 312 10.75 7.09 -3.30
C ALA A 312 10.47 6.72 -4.76
N HIS A 313 10.87 5.52 -5.11
CA HIS A 313 10.68 4.95 -6.44
C HIS A 313 9.81 3.70 -6.33
N GLU A 314 8.83 3.57 -7.21
CA GLU A 314 7.98 2.39 -7.26
C GLU A 314 7.78 1.94 -8.69
N ILE A 315 7.91 0.63 -8.93
CA ILE A 315 7.65 -0.03 -10.20
C ILE A 315 6.53 -1.03 -9.97
N SER A 316 5.56 -1.06 -10.87
CA SER A 316 4.51 -2.08 -10.92
C SER A 316 4.50 -2.79 -12.26
N LEU A 317 4.14 -4.05 -12.20
CA LEU A 317 3.90 -4.91 -13.36
C LEU A 317 2.58 -5.62 -13.14
N ARG A 318 1.70 -5.59 -14.13
CA ARG A 318 0.41 -6.28 -14.08
C ARG A 318 0.13 -6.94 -15.42
N TYR A 319 -0.47 -8.13 -15.36
CA TYR A 319 -0.92 -8.83 -16.55
C TYR A 319 -2.33 -9.38 -16.33
N ILE A 320 -3.23 -9.06 -17.24
CA ILE A 320 -4.61 -9.54 -17.26
C ILE A 320 -4.73 -10.56 -18.38
N PHE A 321 -5.06 -11.81 -18.02
CA PHE A 321 -5.25 -12.87 -18.98
C PHE A 321 -6.56 -12.64 -19.74
N SER A 322 -6.47 -12.29 -21.02
CA SER A 322 -7.66 -12.14 -21.87
C SER A 322 -8.36 -13.50 -22.04
N SER A 323 -9.68 -13.49 -21.98
CA SER A 323 -10.46 -14.68 -22.30
C SER A 323 -10.84 -14.65 -23.78
N ASN A 324 -10.63 -15.78 -24.49
CA ASN A 324 -11.15 -15.96 -25.84
C ASN A 324 -12.68 -16.16 -25.90
N ASP A 325 -13.37 -16.18 -24.75
CA ASP A 325 -14.82 -16.26 -24.69
C ASP A 325 -15.43 -14.89 -25.01
N PRO A 326 -16.16 -14.75 -26.14
CA PRO A 326 -16.76 -13.47 -26.53
C PRO A 326 -17.71 -12.91 -25.48
N ARG A 327 -18.32 -13.78 -24.64
CA ARG A 327 -19.20 -13.37 -23.54
C ARG A 327 -18.47 -12.70 -22.40
N LYS A 328 -17.17 -12.96 -22.22
CA LYS A 328 -16.32 -12.34 -21.19
C LYS A 328 -15.77 -10.98 -21.60
N LYS A 329 -15.76 -10.64 -22.89
CA LYS A 329 -15.39 -9.29 -23.38
C LYS A 329 -16.37 -8.21 -22.94
N TYR A 330 -17.59 -8.57 -22.57
CA TYR A 330 -18.65 -7.64 -22.13
C TYR A 330 -18.74 -7.47 -20.61
N TYR A 331 -17.99 -8.22 -19.81
CA TYR A 331 -17.96 -8.00 -18.37
C TYR A 331 -17.03 -6.83 -18.10
N SER A 332 -17.67 -5.70 -17.88
CA SER A 332 -17.08 -4.42 -17.64
C SER A 332 -16.04 -4.48 -16.55
N PRO A 333 -14.90 -3.99 -16.88
CA PRO A 333 -13.88 -3.78 -15.89
C PRO A 333 -14.34 -2.77 -14.86
N LEU A 334 -13.85 -2.96 -13.68
CA LEU A 334 -13.64 -1.91 -12.72
C LEU A 334 -13.16 -0.65 -13.45
N PRO A 335 -13.72 0.54 -13.21
CA PRO A 335 -13.21 1.78 -13.78
C PRO A 335 -11.88 2.18 -13.11
N SER A 336 -11.21 1.21 -12.49
CA SER A 336 -9.88 1.40 -11.95
C SER A 336 -8.93 1.67 -13.10
N PHE A 337 -7.97 2.46 -12.79
CA PHE A 337 -6.84 2.83 -13.60
C PHE A 337 -6.40 1.68 -14.51
N ARG A 338 -6.36 1.96 -15.80
CA ARG A 338 -5.69 1.12 -16.78
C ARG A 338 -4.27 1.67 -16.90
N TYR A 339 -3.30 0.86 -16.69
CA TYR A 339 -1.98 1.03 -17.26
C TYR A 339 -1.76 -0.10 -18.19
#